data_eb2e81efc9f9089fdbdd55997f4368b6
#
_entry.id   eb2e81efc9f9089fdbdd55997f4368b6
#
_cell.length_a   1.000
_cell.length_b   1.000
_cell.length_c   1.000
_cell.angle_alpha   90.00
_cell.angle_beta   90.00
_cell.angle_gamma   90.00
#
_symmetry.space_group_name_H-M   'P 1'
#
loop_
_entity.id
_entity.type
_entity.pdbx_description
1 polymer ?
#
loop_
_entity_poly.entity_id
_entity_poly.type
_entity_poly.pdbx_seq_one_letter_code
_entity_poly.pdbx_strand_id
1 'polypeptide(L)'
;MVRVSIDTVFDKNELLRMSVHVLRTIELDALQIFKAVVDFGGVTRAAAQLHRVPSNVTTRLKQLEEGLGTKLFHRHSRKLLLSSEGHLLLAYAEQLLRLSSEAELALRSGKPRGKLRLGTLESTAAARLPPVLARLSSG
;
A
#
# COMPACT_ATOMS: atom_id res chain seq x y z
N MET A 1 13.15 -23.08 6.89
CA MET A 1 12.63 -22.22 6.02
C MET A 1 11.19 -22.11 6.06
N VAL A 2 10.79 -20.94 6.00
CA VAL A 2 9.40 -20.63 6.12
C VAL A 2 8.60 -21.25 5.01
N ARG A 3 9.16 -21.27 3.85
CA ARG A 3 8.46 -21.83 2.71
C ARG A 3 8.08 -23.28 2.89
N VAL A 4 8.94 -24.04 3.49
CA VAL A 4 8.67 -25.45 3.74
C VAL A 4 7.48 -25.60 4.70
N SER A 5 7.46 -24.78 5.73
CA SER A 5 6.38 -24.84 6.68
C SER A 5 5.03 -24.55 6.04
N ILE A 6 4.99 -23.55 5.19
CA ILE A 6 3.75 -23.18 4.53
C ILE A 6 3.27 -24.32 3.63
N ASP A 7 4.17 -24.90 2.87
CA ASP A 7 3.81 -25.98 1.98
C ASP A 7 3.28 -27.19 2.75
N THR A 8 3.77 -27.38 3.95
CA THR A 8 3.34 -28.48 4.78
C THR A 8 1.97 -28.26 5.39
N VAL A 9 1.70 -27.03 5.79
CA VAL A 9 0.48 -26.70 6.52
C VAL A 9 -0.72 -26.54 5.62
N PHE A 10 -0.56 -25.93 4.46
CA PHE A 10 -1.67 -25.64 3.58
C PHE A 10 -1.48 -26.32 2.24
N ASP A 11 -2.60 -26.73 1.62
CA ASP A 11 -2.49 -27.22 0.27
C ASP A 11 -2.37 -26.03 -0.68
N LYS A 12 -2.05 -26.31 -1.92
CA LYS A 12 -1.82 -25.27 -2.90
C LYS A 12 -3.02 -24.42 -3.20
N ASN A 13 -4.18 -25.06 -3.28
CA ASN A 13 -5.39 -24.31 -3.61
C ASN A 13 -5.76 -23.36 -2.50
N GLU A 14 -5.54 -23.78 -1.28
CA GLU A 14 -5.84 -22.95 -0.15
C GLU A 14 -4.91 -21.74 -0.09
N LEU A 15 -3.63 -21.96 -0.34
CA LEU A 15 -2.67 -20.87 -0.38
C LEU A 15 -2.99 -19.88 -1.48
N LEU A 16 -3.39 -20.37 -2.63
CA LEU A 16 -3.73 -19.48 -3.73
C LEU A 16 -4.93 -18.61 -3.40
N ARG A 17 -5.95 -19.20 -2.79
CA ARG A 17 -7.11 -18.43 -2.42
C ARG A 17 -6.80 -17.38 -1.38
N MET A 18 -6.03 -17.77 -0.38
CA MET A 18 -5.62 -16.82 0.66
C MET A 18 -4.79 -15.70 0.08
N SER A 19 -3.86 -16.05 -0.79
CA SER A 19 -2.98 -15.07 -1.40
C SER A 19 -3.76 -14.05 -2.21
N VAL A 20 -4.67 -14.53 -3.03
CA VAL A 20 -5.47 -13.63 -3.86
C VAL A 20 -6.33 -12.72 -3.00
N HIS A 21 -6.93 -13.28 -1.95
CA HIS A 21 -7.78 -12.50 -1.08
C HIS A 21 -6.97 -11.40 -0.38
N VAL A 22 -5.83 -11.76 0.18
CA VAL A 22 -5.00 -10.80 0.91
C VAL A 22 -4.47 -9.73 -0.03
N LEU A 23 -4.02 -10.11 -1.21
CA LEU A 23 -3.48 -9.15 -2.16
C LEU A 23 -4.51 -8.17 -2.65
N ARG A 24 -5.78 -8.57 -2.64
CA ARG A 24 -6.83 -7.68 -3.10
C ARG A 24 -7.29 -6.71 -2.03
N THR A 25 -6.94 -6.97 -0.79
CA THR A 25 -7.37 -6.09 0.29
C THR A 25 -6.71 -4.73 0.19
N ILE A 26 -5.41 -4.71 -0.07
CA ILE A 26 -4.68 -3.45 -0.17
C ILE A 26 -4.33 -3.21 -1.62
N GLU A 27 -5.14 -2.41 -2.27
CA GLU A 27 -4.91 -2.01 -3.65
C GLU A 27 -4.48 -0.56 -3.67
N LEU A 28 -3.67 -0.21 -4.65
CA LEU A 28 -3.19 1.16 -4.75
C LEU A 28 -4.32 2.15 -4.90
N ASP A 29 -5.36 1.79 -5.63
CA ASP A 29 -6.52 2.66 -5.77
C ASP A 29 -7.18 2.93 -4.42
N ALA A 30 -7.33 1.89 -3.61
CA ALA A 30 -7.91 2.05 -2.29
C ALA A 30 -7.02 2.93 -1.41
N LEU A 31 -5.71 2.79 -1.53
CA LEU A 31 -4.80 3.62 -0.77
C LEU A 31 -4.84 5.07 -1.20
N GLN A 32 -5.02 5.32 -2.50
CA GLN A 32 -5.18 6.68 -2.97
C GLN A 32 -6.43 7.32 -2.40
N ILE A 33 -7.52 6.56 -2.38
CA ILE A 33 -8.77 7.05 -1.82
C ILE A 33 -8.60 7.33 -0.33
N PHE A 34 -8.00 6.40 0.38
CA PHE A 34 -7.77 6.56 1.81
C PHE A 34 -6.92 7.80 2.09
N LYS A 35 -5.82 7.95 1.36
CA LYS A 35 -4.93 9.09 1.57
C LYS A 35 -5.65 10.41 1.23
N ALA A 36 -6.44 10.41 0.18
CA ALA A 36 -7.17 11.62 -0.20
C ALA A 36 -8.15 12.04 0.89
N VAL A 37 -8.82 11.08 1.51
CA VAL A 37 -9.75 11.40 2.60
C VAL A 37 -8.99 12.02 3.76
N VAL A 38 -7.80 11.52 4.07
CA VAL A 38 -6.98 12.09 5.13
C VAL A 38 -6.51 13.49 4.74
N ASP A 39 -5.98 13.64 3.54
CA ASP A 39 -5.38 14.90 3.11
C ASP A 39 -6.41 16.03 2.98
N PHE A 40 -7.59 15.70 2.48
CA PHE A 40 -8.60 16.74 2.23
C PHE A 40 -9.63 16.86 3.33
N GLY A 41 -9.50 16.04 4.35
CA GLY A 41 -10.28 16.21 5.55
C GLY A 41 -11.70 15.67 5.48
N GLY A 42 -12.02 14.83 4.52
CA GLY A 42 -13.34 14.22 4.48
C GLY A 42 -13.64 13.59 3.14
N VAL A 43 -14.75 12.85 3.13
CA VAL A 43 -15.14 12.08 1.96
C VAL A 43 -15.55 12.97 0.79
N THR A 44 -16.32 14.00 1.06
CA THR A 44 -16.84 14.85 -0.02
C THR A 44 -15.72 15.58 -0.75
N ARG A 45 -14.77 16.12 0.01
CA ARG A 45 -13.66 16.84 -0.60
C ARG A 45 -12.73 15.89 -1.35
N ALA A 46 -12.50 14.73 -0.76
CA ALA A 46 -11.66 13.74 -1.42
C ALA A 46 -12.30 13.29 -2.74
N ALA A 47 -13.60 13.06 -2.72
CA ALA A 47 -14.30 12.64 -3.94
C ALA A 47 -14.16 13.68 -5.03
N ALA A 48 -14.30 14.96 -4.67
CA ALA A 48 -14.16 16.03 -5.66
C ALA A 48 -12.76 16.03 -6.26
N GLN A 49 -11.75 15.84 -5.45
CA GLN A 49 -10.37 15.83 -5.94
C GLN A 49 -10.09 14.63 -6.81
N LEU A 50 -10.74 13.51 -6.54
CA LEU A 50 -10.51 12.29 -7.30
C LEU A 50 -11.46 12.13 -8.47
N HIS A 51 -12.36 13.11 -8.65
CA HIS A 51 -13.37 13.07 -9.72
C HIS A 51 -14.24 11.82 -9.57
N ARG A 52 -14.67 11.56 -8.36
CA ARG A 52 -15.55 10.45 -8.03
C ARG A 52 -16.74 10.96 -7.25
N VAL A 53 -17.80 10.14 -7.21
CA VAL A 53 -18.92 10.51 -6.36
C VAL A 53 -18.63 10.08 -4.93
N PRO A 54 -19.15 10.83 -3.94
CA PRO A 54 -18.85 10.50 -2.53
C PRO A 54 -19.24 9.10 -2.12
N SER A 55 -20.33 8.57 -2.66
CA SER A 55 -20.74 7.20 -2.31
C SER A 55 -19.72 6.17 -2.76
N ASN A 56 -19.04 6.43 -3.88
CA ASN A 56 -17.98 5.54 -4.33
C ASN A 56 -16.83 5.54 -3.33
N VAL A 57 -16.43 6.72 -2.87
CA VAL A 57 -15.34 6.85 -1.89
C VAL A 57 -15.70 6.12 -0.61
N THR A 58 -16.94 6.34 -0.12
CA THR A 58 -17.38 5.69 1.10
C THR A 58 -17.37 4.17 0.96
N THR A 59 -17.88 3.67 -0.15
CA THR A 59 -17.91 2.23 -0.40
C THR A 59 -16.52 1.63 -0.43
N ARG A 60 -15.60 2.30 -1.11
CA ARG A 60 -14.24 1.79 -1.22
C ARG A 60 -13.53 1.80 0.13
N LEU A 61 -13.74 2.84 0.92
CA LEU A 61 -13.16 2.88 2.26
C LEU A 61 -13.70 1.76 3.13
N LYS A 62 -15.00 1.52 3.03
CA LYS A 62 -15.62 0.48 3.81
C LYS A 62 -15.07 -0.88 3.42
N GLN A 63 -14.92 -1.12 2.13
CA GLN A 63 -14.36 -2.37 1.66
C GLN A 63 -12.93 -2.55 2.16
N LEU A 64 -12.16 -1.48 2.18
CA LEU A 64 -10.80 -1.54 2.68
C LEU A 64 -10.79 -1.89 4.17
N GLU A 65 -11.63 -1.23 4.94
CA GLU A 65 -11.72 -1.54 6.37
C GLU A 65 -12.16 -2.96 6.62
N GLU A 66 -13.15 -3.43 5.86
CA GLU A 66 -13.65 -4.78 6.03
C GLU A 66 -12.59 -5.82 5.67
N GLY A 67 -11.86 -5.56 4.59
CA GLY A 67 -10.80 -6.48 4.19
C GLY A 67 -9.68 -6.55 5.20
N LEU A 68 -9.37 -5.44 5.84
CA LEU A 68 -8.31 -5.40 6.84
C LEU A 68 -8.80 -5.82 8.23
N GLY A 69 -10.11 -5.85 8.41
CA GLY A 69 -10.67 -6.24 9.70
C GLY A 69 -10.51 -5.18 10.77
N THR A 70 -10.39 -3.93 10.39
CA THR A 70 -10.19 -2.87 11.35
C THR A 70 -10.75 -1.56 10.82
N LYS A 71 -11.03 -0.64 11.72
CA LYS A 71 -11.50 0.68 11.35
C LYS A 71 -10.32 1.62 11.19
N LEU A 72 -10.33 2.36 10.11
CA LEU A 72 -9.27 3.32 9.84
C LEU A 72 -9.64 4.71 10.30
N PHE A 73 -10.94 4.97 10.43
CA PHE A 73 -11.43 6.28 10.87
C PHE A 73 -12.43 6.12 11.99
N HIS A 74 -12.47 7.11 12.86
CA HIS A 74 -13.50 7.24 13.88
C HIS A 74 -14.24 8.55 13.65
N ARG A 75 -15.52 8.56 13.99
CA ARG A 75 -16.27 9.80 13.94
C ARG A 75 -16.35 10.38 15.34
N HIS A 76 -16.00 11.64 15.45
CA HIS A 76 -16.05 12.34 16.71
C HIS A 76 -16.54 13.76 16.44
N SER A 77 -17.69 14.10 17.01
CA SER A 77 -18.29 15.43 16.81
C SER A 77 -18.38 15.77 15.33
N ARG A 78 -18.86 14.81 14.53
CA ARG A 78 -19.03 14.97 13.09
C ARG A 78 -17.72 15.07 12.31
N LYS A 79 -16.59 14.93 12.98
CA LYS A 79 -15.31 14.94 12.31
C LYS A 79 -14.83 13.53 12.13
N LEU A 80 -14.10 13.34 11.05
CA LEU A 80 -13.52 12.04 10.74
C LEU A 80 -12.07 12.08 11.19
N LEU A 81 -11.74 11.24 12.16
CA LEU A 81 -10.39 11.19 12.72
C LEU A 81 -9.76 9.84 12.41
N LEU A 82 -8.46 9.84 12.19
CA LEU A 82 -7.76 8.59 11.96
C LEU A 82 -7.67 7.79 13.25
N SER A 83 -7.92 6.48 13.14
CA SER A 83 -7.64 5.58 14.23
C SER A 83 -6.14 5.34 14.31
N SER A 84 -5.70 4.60 15.34
CA SER A 84 -4.28 4.23 15.41
C SER A 84 -3.90 3.35 14.23
N GLU A 85 -4.80 2.45 13.83
CA GLU A 85 -4.57 1.63 12.65
C GLU A 85 -4.55 2.49 11.39
N GLY A 86 -5.38 3.54 11.35
CA GLY A 86 -5.36 4.46 10.23
C GLY A 86 -4.03 5.19 10.12
N HIS A 87 -3.47 5.62 11.24
CA HIS A 87 -2.15 6.25 11.22
C HIS A 87 -1.08 5.30 10.71
N LEU A 88 -1.15 4.05 11.14
CA LEU A 88 -0.20 3.06 10.70
C LEU A 88 -0.33 2.84 9.19
N LEU A 89 -1.55 2.67 8.71
CA LEU A 89 -1.76 2.45 7.29
C LEU A 89 -1.33 3.66 6.47
N LEU A 90 -1.54 4.87 6.99
CA LEU A 90 -1.16 6.07 6.27
C LEU A 90 0.35 6.09 5.99
N ALA A 91 1.15 5.70 6.97
CA ALA A 91 2.59 5.65 6.77
C ALA A 91 2.98 4.70 5.65
N TYR A 92 2.35 3.53 5.62
CA TYR A 92 2.62 2.58 4.55
C TYR A 92 2.05 3.04 3.22
N ALA A 93 0.85 3.64 3.25
CA ALA A 93 0.22 4.10 2.02
C ALA A 93 1.09 5.14 1.32
N GLU A 94 1.66 6.06 2.08
CA GLU A 94 2.52 7.07 1.49
C GLU A 94 3.73 6.45 0.82
N GLN A 95 4.32 5.45 1.46
CA GLN A 95 5.47 4.77 0.87
C GLN A 95 5.09 3.98 -0.36
N LEU A 96 3.98 3.26 -0.31
CA LEU A 96 3.56 2.44 -1.43
C LEU A 96 3.17 3.28 -2.64
N LEU A 97 2.47 4.38 -2.39
CA LEU A 97 2.07 5.26 -3.49
C LEU A 97 3.27 5.96 -4.11
N ARG A 98 4.23 6.35 -3.28
CA ARG A 98 5.44 6.96 -3.80
C ARG A 98 6.23 5.96 -4.64
N LEU A 99 6.37 4.74 -4.13
CA LEU A 99 7.12 3.74 -4.86
C LEU A 99 6.44 3.38 -6.17
N SER A 100 5.13 3.32 -6.16
CA SER A 100 4.37 3.07 -7.39
C SER A 100 4.64 4.16 -8.42
N SER A 101 4.64 5.41 -7.99
CA SER A 101 4.93 6.53 -8.91
C SER A 101 6.35 6.46 -9.44
N GLU A 102 7.29 6.12 -8.57
CA GLU A 102 8.68 6.01 -8.99
C GLU A 102 8.85 4.91 -10.03
N ALA A 103 8.16 3.79 -9.84
CA ALA A 103 8.25 2.70 -10.79
C ALA A 103 7.71 3.12 -12.16
N GLU A 104 6.58 3.84 -12.15
CA GLU A 104 6.01 4.30 -13.41
C GLU A 104 6.94 5.27 -14.12
N LEU A 105 7.53 6.18 -13.37
CA LEU A 105 8.46 7.13 -13.96
C LEU A 105 9.69 6.44 -14.52
N ALA A 106 10.22 5.47 -13.80
CA ALA A 106 11.41 4.75 -14.26
C ALA A 106 11.12 4.03 -15.57
N LEU A 107 9.95 3.40 -15.66
CA LEU A 107 9.59 2.68 -16.87
C LEU A 107 9.37 3.61 -18.05
N ARG A 108 8.76 4.78 -17.80
CA ARG A 108 8.50 5.73 -18.86
C ARG A 108 9.76 6.39 -19.36
N SER A 109 10.69 6.69 -18.45
CA SER A 109 11.91 7.36 -18.85
C SER A 109 12.93 6.38 -19.43
N GLY A 110 12.74 5.10 -19.23
CA GLY A 110 13.69 4.11 -19.68
C GLY A 110 14.95 4.08 -18.85
N LYS A 111 14.95 4.75 -17.70
CA LYS A 111 16.12 4.77 -16.83
C LYS A 111 15.70 4.49 -15.41
N PRO A 112 16.47 3.69 -14.71
CA PRO A 112 16.19 3.49 -13.28
C PRO A 112 16.40 4.81 -12.57
N ARG A 113 15.52 5.12 -11.65
CA ARG A 113 15.73 6.30 -10.89
C ARG A 113 16.44 5.96 -9.69
N GLY A 114 17.40 6.53 -9.53
CA GLY A 114 18.07 6.45 -8.53
C GLY A 114 18.08 5.83 -7.50
N LYS A 115 18.51 5.86 -6.87
CA LYS A 115 18.60 5.43 -5.92
C LYS A 115 17.74 4.59 -5.48
N LEU A 116 17.35 4.10 -5.95
CA LEU A 116 16.49 3.32 -5.69
C LEU A 116 16.91 2.60 -4.71
N ARG A 117 17.25 2.93 -4.41
CA ARG A 117 17.73 2.58 -3.67
C ARG A 117 17.47 1.70 -3.09
N LEU A 118 17.48 1.16 -3.39
CA LEU A 118 17.45 0.28 -3.03
C LEU A 118 18.18 -0.02 -2.25
N GLY A 119 18.47 0.32 -2.16
CA GLY A 119 18.98 0.22 -1.56
C GLY A 119 19.67 0.45 -1.05
N THR A 120 19.92 0.68 -1.04
CA THR A 120 20.50 0.81 -0.78
C THR A 120 21.27 0.75 -0.59
N LEU A 121 21.58 0.68 -1.16
CA LEU A 121 22.19 0.31 -1.30
C LEU A 121 23.14 0.63 -1.28
N GLU A 122 23.73 0.82 -1.56
CA GLU A 122 24.47 0.89 -1.63
C GLU A 122 25.15 0.87 -1.10
N SER A 123 25.21 0.98 -1.12
CA SER A 123 25.55 0.73 -0.65
C SER A 123 25.68 0.44 -0.18
N THR A 124 25.49 0.49 -0.32
CA THR A 124 25.34 -0.11 -0.05
C THR A 124 25.34 -0.55 -0.05
N ALA A 125 25.53 -0.55 -0.28
CA ALA A 125 25.36 -1.19 -0.55
C ALA A 125 25.61 -1.53 -0.71
N ALA A 126 25.86 -1.51 -0.98
CA ALA A 126 25.91 -2.05 -1.25
C ALA A 126 25.87 -2.53 -0.89
N ALA A 127 25.59 -2.53 -0.62
CA ALA A 127 25.18 -3.01 -0.35
C ALA A 127 24.60 -3.35 0.15
N ARG A 128 24.04 -3.59 0.36
CA ARG A 128 23.28 -4.00 0.66
C ARG A 128 22.57 -4.23 0.71
N LEU A 129 22.34 -4.28 0.56
CA LEU A 129 21.47 -4.70 0.40
C LEU A 129 21.45 -5.37 0.54
N PRO A 130 21.60 -5.48 0.74
CA PRO A 130 21.49 -6.29 0.55
C PRO A 130 21.51 -6.94 0.05
N PRO A 131 21.62 -7.18 0.06
CA PRO A 131 21.65 -7.94 -1.02
C PRO A 131 20.39 -8.35 -1.45
N VAL A 132 19.57 -8.30 -0.91
CA VAL A 132 18.39 -8.59 -1.37
C VAL A 132 17.98 -7.65 -2.20
N LEU A 133 18.14 -6.83 -1.87
CA LEU A 133 17.83 -5.91 -2.60
C LEU A 133 18.86 -5.67 -3.21
N ALA A 134 19.78 -5.81 -2.68
CA ALA A 134 20.89 -5.63 -3.30
C ALA A 134 20.90 -6.55 -4.34
N ARG A 135 20.37 -7.44 -4.26
CA ARG A 135 20.35 -8.18 -5.22
C ARG A 135 19.44 -7.83 -6.03
N LEU A 136 18.79 -7.17 -5.74
CA LEU A 136 17.89 -6.81 -6.53
C LEU A 136 18.32 -5.75 -7.12
N SER A 137 19.08 -5.28 -6.75
CA SER A 137 19.60 -4.33 -7.29
C SER A 137 20.76 -4.46 -7.50
N SER A 138 21.17 -4.90 -7.34
CA SER A 138 22.00 -4.96 -7.53
C SER A 138 22.36 -5.02 -7.74
N GLY A 139 22.09 -4.95 -7.48
CA GLY A 139 22.03 -4.99 -7.50
C GLY A 139 21.89 -4.80 -7.60
#